data_c11b33c781ab682f8032438d3d9c16d9
#
_entry.id   c11b33c781ab682f8032438d3d9c16d9
#
_cell.length_a   1.000
_cell.length_b   1.000
_cell.length_c   1.000
_cell.angle_alpha   90.00
_cell.angle_beta   90.00
_cell.angle_gamma   90.00
#
_symmetry.space_group_name_H-M   'P 1'
#
loop_
_entity.id
_entity.type
_entity.pdbx_description
1 polymer ?
#
loop_
_entity_poly.entity_id
_entity_poly.type
_entity_poly.pdbx_seq_one_letter_code
_entity_poly.pdbx_strand_id
1 'polypeptide(L)'
;MNGIPEVREAEFKQKVLDSPLPVVVEFGAEWCHPCKALEPVLKQLAQEWSGKADLVQVDVDDAQGLVQKFSIFSVPTVMLFVKGQPVERLTGFQTREKLKEKLGTHL
;
A
#
# COMPACT_ATOMS: atom_id res chain seq x y z
N MET A 1 2.92 -6.95 -10.89
CA MET A 1 1.79 -6.98 -9.94
C MET A 1 0.56 -6.48 -10.66
N ASN A 2 -0.47 -7.32 -10.68
CA ASN A 2 -1.57 -7.12 -11.61
C ASN A 2 -2.77 -6.43 -10.97
N GLY A 3 -3.29 -5.41 -11.66
CA GLY A 3 -4.58 -4.82 -11.33
C GLY A 3 -4.54 -3.71 -10.30
N ILE A 4 -3.39 -3.44 -9.69
CA ILE A 4 -3.20 -2.31 -8.78
C ILE A 4 -2.07 -1.47 -9.35
N PRO A 5 -2.26 -0.16 -9.51
CA PRO A 5 -1.22 0.68 -10.09
C PRO A 5 0.09 0.58 -9.31
N GLU A 6 1.18 0.43 -10.01
CA GLU A 6 2.50 0.39 -9.41
C GLU A 6 3.07 1.80 -9.37
N VAL A 7 3.67 2.16 -8.23
CA VAL A 7 4.37 3.42 -8.05
C VAL A 7 5.85 3.13 -7.87
N ARG A 8 6.68 3.74 -8.71
CA ARG A 8 8.13 3.58 -8.63
C ARG A 8 8.70 4.55 -7.60
N GLU A 9 9.91 4.26 -7.13
CA GLU A 9 10.54 5.09 -6.10
C GLU A 9 10.59 6.57 -6.51
N ALA A 10 10.96 6.86 -7.76
CA ALA A 10 11.06 8.24 -8.24
C ALA A 10 9.71 8.97 -8.27
N GLU A 11 8.61 8.23 -8.28
CA GLU A 11 7.26 8.80 -8.34
C GLU A 11 6.59 8.90 -6.98
N PHE A 12 7.21 8.34 -5.95
CA PHE A 12 6.55 8.16 -4.65
C PHE A 12 6.14 9.49 -4.02
N LYS A 13 7.03 10.47 -4.06
CA LYS A 13 6.71 11.78 -3.50
C LYS A 13 5.46 12.36 -4.16
N GLN A 14 5.45 12.39 -5.49
CA GLN A 14 4.36 13.01 -6.24
C GLN A 14 3.05 12.23 -6.08
N LYS A 15 3.11 10.92 -6.19
CA LYS A 15 1.89 10.10 -6.25
C LYS A 15 1.36 9.70 -4.87
N VAL A 16 2.21 9.70 -3.85
CA VAL A 16 1.80 9.29 -2.52
C VAL A 16 1.87 10.44 -1.53
N LEU A 17 3.04 11.03 -1.36
CA LEU A 17 3.24 12.05 -0.32
C LEU A 17 2.48 13.35 -0.62
N ASP A 18 2.41 13.73 -1.89
CA ASP A 18 1.74 14.96 -2.31
C ASP A 18 0.27 14.73 -2.70
N SER A 19 -0.24 13.52 -2.51
CA SER A 19 -1.62 13.22 -2.90
C SER A 19 -2.63 13.95 -2.03
N PRO A 20 -3.69 14.51 -2.62
CA PRO A 20 -4.77 15.13 -1.85
C PRO A 20 -5.66 14.10 -1.14
N LEU A 21 -5.64 12.84 -1.58
CA LEU A 21 -6.40 11.77 -0.96
C LEU A 21 -5.47 10.89 -0.12
N PRO A 22 -6.00 10.22 0.90
CA PRO A 22 -5.24 9.16 1.56
C PRO A 22 -4.80 8.11 0.55
N VAL A 23 -3.61 7.56 0.74
CA VAL A 23 -3.06 6.54 -0.17
C VAL A 23 -2.67 5.30 0.63
N VAL A 24 -3.25 4.18 0.23
CA VAL A 24 -2.88 2.87 0.77
C VAL A 24 -1.75 2.33 -0.12
N VAL A 25 -0.60 2.03 0.48
CA VAL A 25 0.56 1.53 -0.25
C VAL A 25 0.86 0.12 0.20
N GLU A 26 0.85 -0.82 -0.74
CA GLU A 26 1.26 -2.19 -0.46
C GLU A 26 2.69 -2.36 -0.98
N PHE A 27 3.62 -2.61 -0.05
CA PHE A 27 5.01 -2.93 -0.39
C PHE A 27 5.09 -4.44 -0.58
N GLY A 28 5.42 -4.88 -1.78
CA GLY A 28 5.42 -6.28 -2.12
C GLY A 28 6.50 -6.64 -3.10
N ALA A 29 6.45 -7.87 -3.62
CA ALA A 29 7.41 -8.38 -4.58
C ALA A 29 6.76 -9.44 -5.45
N GLU A 30 7.29 -9.62 -6.65
CA GLU A 30 6.79 -10.63 -7.59
C GLU A 30 6.90 -12.06 -7.04
N TRP A 31 7.97 -12.32 -6.26
CA TRP A 31 8.25 -13.65 -5.71
C TRP A 31 7.46 -13.94 -4.43
N CYS A 32 6.67 -13.01 -3.95
CA CYS A 32 6.01 -13.10 -2.64
C CYS A 32 4.62 -13.70 -2.76
N HIS A 33 4.43 -14.94 -2.31
CA HIS A 33 3.11 -15.59 -2.35
C HIS A 33 2.06 -14.89 -1.50
N PRO A 34 2.33 -14.49 -0.25
CA PRO A 34 1.34 -13.75 0.54
C PRO A 34 0.93 -12.43 -0.12
N CYS A 35 1.86 -11.78 -0.84
CA CYS A 35 1.52 -10.56 -1.58
C CYS A 35 0.48 -10.85 -2.65
N LYS A 36 0.66 -11.97 -3.38
CA LYS A 36 -0.29 -12.36 -4.42
C LYS A 36 -1.65 -12.72 -3.84
N ALA A 37 -1.66 -13.39 -2.70
CA ALA A 37 -2.90 -13.72 -2.01
C ALA A 37 -3.65 -12.46 -1.54
N LEU A 38 -2.91 -11.40 -1.24
CA LEU A 38 -3.49 -10.14 -0.78
C LEU A 38 -4.07 -9.31 -1.92
N GLU A 39 -3.59 -9.48 -3.14
CA GLU A 39 -4.05 -8.68 -4.28
C GLU A 39 -5.57 -8.63 -4.47
N PRO A 40 -6.29 -9.77 -4.47
CA PRO A 40 -7.76 -9.72 -4.62
C PRO A 40 -8.44 -8.91 -3.53
N VAL A 41 -7.92 -9.00 -2.30
CA VAL A 41 -8.46 -8.24 -1.17
C VAL A 41 -8.26 -6.75 -1.40
N LEU A 42 -7.05 -6.37 -1.83
CA LEU A 42 -6.75 -4.97 -2.09
C LEU A 42 -7.57 -4.41 -3.25
N LYS A 43 -7.80 -5.22 -4.29
CA LYS A 43 -8.63 -4.79 -5.41
C LYS A 43 -10.07 -4.50 -4.98
N GLN A 44 -10.62 -5.34 -4.10
CA GLN A 44 -11.96 -5.11 -3.55
C GLN A 44 -12.01 -3.80 -2.76
N LEU A 45 -11.00 -3.58 -1.92
CA LEU A 45 -10.94 -2.35 -1.13
C LEU A 45 -10.76 -1.12 -2.00
N ALA A 46 -9.97 -1.22 -3.06
CA ALA A 46 -9.79 -0.12 -4.00
C ALA A 46 -11.11 0.30 -4.61
N GLN A 47 -11.98 -0.66 -4.92
CA GLN A 47 -13.31 -0.37 -5.44
C GLN A 47 -14.20 0.27 -4.37
N GLU A 48 -14.18 -0.29 -3.16
CA GLU A 48 -15.01 0.24 -2.06
C GLU A 48 -14.60 1.66 -1.68
N TRP A 49 -13.30 1.95 -1.76
CA TRP A 49 -12.76 3.26 -1.36
C TRP A 49 -12.57 4.21 -2.52
N SER A 50 -13.12 3.89 -3.68
CA SER A 50 -13.05 4.78 -4.84
C SER A 50 -13.53 6.18 -4.50
N GLY A 51 -12.71 7.18 -4.78
CA GLY A 51 -13.01 8.56 -4.43
C GLY A 51 -12.66 8.97 -3.01
N LYS A 52 -12.38 8.00 -2.12
CA LYS A 52 -12.00 8.28 -0.73
C LYS A 52 -10.51 8.04 -0.49
N ALA A 53 -9.92 7.09 -1.17
CA ALA A 53 -8.51 6.76 -1.04
C ALA A 53 -8.01 6.14 -2.32
N ASP A 54 -6.73 6.36 -2.61
CA ASP A 54 -6.05 5.64 -3.70
C ASP A 54 -5.34 4.44 -3.11
N LEU A 55 -5.14 3.41 -3.94
CA LEU A 55 -4.43 2.21 -3.53
C LEU A 55 -3.39 1.88 -4.58
N VAL A 56 -2.12 1.79 -4.17
CA VAL A 56 -0.99 1.57 -5.07
C VAL A 56 -0.07 0.50 -4.53
N GLN A 57 0.80 -0.02 -5.39
CA GLN A 57 1.81 -1.01 -5.03
C GLN A 57 3.21 -0.47 -5.28
N VAL A 58 4.15 -0.85 -4.42
CA VAL A 58 5.57 -0.57 -4.58
C VAL A 58 6.31 -1.90 -4.60
N ASP A 59 7.14 -2.11 -5.63
CA ASP A 59 8.01 -3.28 -5.71
C ASP A 59 9.26 -3.00 -4.89
N VAL A 60 9.43 -3.75 -3.80
CA VAL A 60 10.56 -3.52 -2.88
C VAL A 60 11.91 -3.77 -3.54
N ASP A 61 11.96 -4.64 -4.55
CA ASP A 61 13.21 -4.93 -5.25
C ASP A 61 13.69 -3.72 -6.07
N ASP A 62 12.77 -2.85 -6.49
CA ASP A 62 13.08 -1.68 -7.28
C ASP A 62 12.99 -0.38 -6.47
N ALA A 63 12.86 -0.46 -5.15
CA ALA A 63 12.61 0.71 -4.32
C ALA A 63 13.40 0.64 -3.00
N GLN A 64 14.70 0.38 -3.11
CA GLN A 64 15.56 0.20 -1.94
C GLN A 64 15.59 1.41 -1.02
N GLY A 65 15.53 2.61 -1.58
CA GLY A 65 15.49 3.83 -0.77
C GLY A 65 14.23 3.93 0.07
N LEU A 66 13.10 3.51 -0.47
CA LEU A 66 11.84 3.49 0.29
C LEU A 66 11.85 2.40 1.35
N VAL A 67 12.42 1.24 1.00
CA VAL A 67 12.57 0.12 1.95
C VAL A 67 13.34 0.59 3.19
N GLN A 68 14.44 1.31 2.98
CA GLN A 68 15.24 1.83 4.09
C GLN A 68 14.49 2.94 4.84
N LYS A 69 13.91 3.87 4.10
CA LYS A 69 13.25 5.03 4.70
C LYS A 69 12.10 4.62 5.62
N PHE A 70 11.32 3.63 5.21
CA PHE A 70 10.14 3.20 5.98
C PHE A 70 10.36 1.91 6.74
N SER A 71 11.60 1.40 6.76
CA SER A 71 11.96 0.18 7.51
C SER A 71 11.07 -1.00 7.12
N ILE A 72 11.04 -1.30 5.82
CA ILE A 72 10.25 -2.42 5.30
C ILE A 72 11.10 -3.67 5.42
N PHE A 73 10.85 -4.49 6.45
CA PHE A 73 11.64 -5.69 6.73
C PHE A 73 10.99 -6.97 6.24
N SER A 74 9.74 -6.92 5.85
CA SER A 74 9.03 -8.09 5.35
C SER A 74 7.95 -7.65 4.38
N VAL A 75 7.50 -8.58 3.54
CA VAL A 75 6.44 -8.33 2.56
C VAL A 75 5.34 -9.38 2.73
N PRO A 76 4.10 -9.02 2.50
CA PRO A 76 3.64 -7.65 2.20
C PRO A 76 3.62 -6.78 3.45
N THR A 77 3.85 -5.49 3.27
CA THR A 77 3.60 -4.48 4.29
C THR A 77 2.65 -3.46 3.69
N VAL A 78 1.55 -3.20 4.36
CA VAL A 78 0.56 -2.22 3.91
C VAL A 78 0.64 -1.01 4.81
N MET A 79 0.82 0.17 4.21
CA MET A 79 0.87 1.43 4.95
C MET A 79 -0.20 2.37 4.41
N LEU A 80 -0.76 3.18 5.30
CA LEU A 80 -1.67 4.25 4.90
C LEU A 80 -0.99 5.58 5.12
N PHE A 81 -0.96 6.40 4.06
CA PHE A 81 -0.43 7.76 4.12
C PHE A 81 -1.59 8.75 4.02
N VAL A 82 -1.63 9.70 4.93
CA VAL A 82 -2.62 10.78 4.91
C VAL A 82 -1.86 12.10 4.94
N LYS A 83 -2.04 12.89 3.89
CA LYS A 83 -1.35 14.19 3.75
C LYS A 83 0.16 14.04 3.92
N GLY A 84 0.70 13.00 3.31
CA GLY A 84 2.14 12.74 3.31
C GLY A 84 2.69 12.08 4.57
N GLN A 85 1.83 11.76 5.54
CA GLN A 85 2.27 11.16 6.80
C GLN A 85 1.81 9.72 6.90
N PRO A 86 2.68 8.78 7.29
CA PRO A 86 2.25 7.40 7.55
C PRO A 86 1.45 7.37 8.85
N VAL A 87 0.21 6.89 8.75
CA VAL A 87 -0.70 6.85 9.92
C VAL A 87 -1.03 5.43 10.34
N GLU A 88 -0.79 4.43 9.49
CA GLU A 88 -1.06 3.04 9.82
C GLU A 88 -0.07 2.14 9.10
N ARG A 89 0.25 0.99 9.72
CA ARG A 89 1.13 -0.04 9.13
C ARG A 89 0.64 -1.41 9.57
N LEU A 90 0.51 -2.31 8.60
CA LEU A 90 0.13 -3.71 8.84
C LEU A 90 1.11 -4.59 8.07
N THR A 91 1.66 -5.59 8.73
CA THR A 91 2.67 -6.47 8.15
C THR A 91 2.09 -7.87 7.95
N GLY A 92 2.38 -8.47 6.81
CA GLY A 92 1.92 -9.80 6.45
C GLY A 92 0.54 -9.79 5.83
N PHE A 93 0.05 -10.98 5.49
CA PHE A 93 -1.29 -11.12 4.92
C PHE A 93 -2.34 -10.67 5.94
N GLN A 94 -3.30 -9.88 5.47
CA GLN A 94 -4.40 -9.39 6.30
C GLN A 94 -5.72 -9.70 5.62
N THR A 95 -6.73 -10.00 6.42
CA THR A 95 -8.09 -10.17 5.90
C THR A 95 -8.65 -8.81 5.49
N ARG A 96 -9.67 -8.85 4.61
CA ARG A 96 -10.38 -7.63 4.20
C ARG A 96 -10.96 -6.90 5.42
N GLU A 97 -11.54 -7.65 6.36
CA GLU A 97 -12.13 -7.08 7.57
C GLU A 97 -11.09 -6.37 8.42
N LYS A 98 -9.91 -6.96 8.57
CA LYS A 98 -8.84 -6.35 9.35
C LYS A 98 -8.34 -5.06 8.71
N LEU A 99 -8.18 -5.08 7.40
CA LEU A 99 -7.76 -3.88 6.67
C LEU A 99 -8.81 -2.77 6.78
N LYS A 100 -10.09 -3.11 6.65
CA LYS A 100 -11.16 -2.13 6.81
C LYS A 100 -11.18 -1.55 8.22
N GLU A 101 -11.00 -2.39 9.22
CA GLU A 101 -10.98 -1.94 10.61
C GLU A 101 -9.83 -0.97 10.86
N LYS A 102 -8.63 -1.33 10.41
CA LYS A 102 -7.43 -0.54 10.72
C LYS A 102 -7.28 0.70 9.84
N LEU A 103 -7.56 0.56 8.56
CA LEU A 103 -7.37 1.66 7.63
C LEU A 103 -8.61 2.53 7.49
N GLY A 104 -9.78 1.93 7.53
CA GLY A 104 -11.04 2.63 7.30
C GLY A 104 -11.33 3.73 8.30
N THR A 105 -10.79 3.65 9.52
CA THR A 105 -11.00 4.67 10.54
C THR A 105 -10.36 6.00 10.17
N HIS A 106 -9.43 6.00 9.23
CA HIS A 106 -8.73 7.20 8.77
C HIS A 106 -9.34 7.80 7.51
N LEU A 107 -10.38 7.19 6.96
CA LEU A 107 -10.95 7.60 5.67
C LEU A 107 -12.27 8.38 5.77
#